data_6ae83301e6f375e9a74068022341cc04
#
_entry.id   6ae83301e6f375e9a74068022341cc04
#
_cell.length_a   1.000
_cell.length_b   1.000
_cell.length_c   1.000
_cell.angle_alpha   90.00
_cell.angle_beta   90.00
_cell.angle_gamma   90.00
#
_symmetry.space_group_name_H-M   'P 1'
#
loop_
_entity.id
_entity.type
_entity.pdbx_description
1 polymer ?
#
loop_
_entity_poly.entity_id
_entity_poly.type
_entity_poly.pdbx_seq_one_letter_code
_entity_poly.pdbx_strand_id
1 'polypeptide(L)'
;MTQSWQTIPEMVLSAADRFGDAEAVVDGPLRLSFTELVTRIRCAAGAFAEHGIQKGDRVAVWAPNSAEWIIAAFGLLTAGAVLVPVNTRFKTEEAADVIGRSGAKAVLVQQGFLGQDYAAPAGVPVIDLKSDFLSSGSPFKQDVSGLTGTDISDIIFTSGTTGRPKGARMNHRQTLRMYEEWATLADLREGDRYLMINPYFHTFGLKAGLIASFLRGATMLPVAAFDIVRVVELVEAERITMLPGPPTLYHSLLAVPDKGKLATLRAGVTGAADIPVELVRRIHDELPFQTLMTGYGLTEAGNVTLSRPGDSFEDVATTAGLPCEDIDVRIADDGEVLVRGYGVMQGYLDDPAATAEAIDGEGWLHTGDLGAFTPSGRLRIVGRKKDMFIVGGFNAYPAEIEGFLLEHPAVAQAAVIGVPDARLGQVGKAFVVVNAGKSAVTSDELIAWSRDRMAGFKVPRFVEFIDALPLNATGKVMKDRLR
;
A
#
# COMPACT_ATOMS: atom_id res chain seq x y z
N MET A 1 -27.12 -7.78 -12.01
CA MET A 1 -27.36 -7.79 -10.54
C MET A 1 -26.00 -7.86 -9.89
N THR A 2 -25.59 -6.80 -9.21
CA THR A 2 -24.36 -6.81 -8.43
C THR A 2 -24.54 -7.80 -7.28
N GLN A 3 -23.78 -8.87 -7.27
CA GLN A 3 -23.79 -9.89 -6.24
C GLN A 3 -23.24 -9.24 -4.95
N SER A 4 -24.07 -9.03 -3.93
CA SER A 4 -23.67 -8.36 -2.69
C SER A 4 -23.20 -9.39 -1.66
N TRP A 5 -21.91 -9.68 -1.64
CA TRP A 5 -21.30 -10.46 -0.55
C TRP A 5 -21.26 -9.62 0.74
N GLN A 6 -21.52 -10.27 1.87
CA GLN A 6 -21.39 -9.64 3.19
C GLN A 6 -19.99 -9.80 3.74
N THR A 7 -19.32 -10.90 3.40
CA THR A 7 -18.00 -11.26 3.94
C THR A 7 -16.99 -11.59 2.85
N ILE A 8 -15.71 -11.38 3.13
CA ILE A 8 -14.61 -11.76 2.24
C ILE A 8 -14.64 -13.26 1.92
N PRO A 9 -14.84 -14.18 2.90
CA PRO A 9 -14.99 -15.61 2.61
C PRO A 9 -16.10 -15.93 1.61
N GLU A 10 -17.31 -15.32 1.74
CA GLU A 10 -18.37 -15.53 0.75
C GLU A 10 -17.92 -15.16 -0.67
N MET A 11 -17.29 -14.00 -0.81
CA MET A 11 -16.78 -13.51 -2.09
C MET A 11 -15.69 -14.45 -2.65
N VAL A 12 -14.71 -14.85 -1.83
CA VAL A 12 -13.60 -15.73 -2.24
C VAL A 12 -14.10 -17.11 -2.63
N LEU A 13 -14.97 -17.72 -1.82
CA LEU A 13 -15.49 -19.05 -2.10
C LEU A 13 -16.38 -19.10 -3.35
N SER A 14 -17.10 -18.00 -3.65
CA SER A 14 -17.88 -17.88 -4.88
C SER A 14 -17.02 -17.79 -6.14
N ALA A 15 -15.72 -17.54 -6.02
CA ALA A 15 -14.84 -17.37 -7.17
C ALA A 15 -14.70 -18.67 -7.98
N ALA A 16 -14.81 -19.85 -7.35
CA ALA A 16 -14.83 -21.12 -8.06
C ALA A 16 -16.02 -21.24 -9.02
N ASP A 17 -17.21 -20.80 -8.59
CA ASP A 17 -18.40 -20.82 -9.40
C ASP A 17 -18.40 -19.73 -10.49
N ARG A 18 -17.82 -18.57 -10.19
CA ARG A 18 -17.78 -17.42 -11.11
C ARG A 18 -16.74 -17.58 -12.22
N PHE A 19 -15.57 -18.11 -11.89
CA PHE A 19 -14.41 -18.09 -12.78
C PHE A 19 -13.89 -19.49 -13.12
N GLY A 20 -14.33 -20.54 -12.40
CA GLY A 20 -14.07 -21.94 -12.71
C GLY A 20 -12.60 -22.27 -12.92
N ASP A 21 -12.29 -22.79 -14.11
CA ASP A 21 -10.95 -23.22 -14.49
C ASP A 21 -10.05 -22.09 -15.02
N ALA A 22 -10.51 -20.82 -14.99
CA ALA A 22 -9.63 -19.70 -15.30
C ALA A 22 -8.46 -19.65 -14.31
N GLU A 23 -7.28 -19.25 -14.80
CA GLU A 23 -6.05 -19.20 -14.01
C GLU A 23 -6.17 -18.13 -12.90
N ALA A 24 -5.99 -18.52 -11.66
CA ALA A 24 -6.12 -17.66 -10.48
C ALA A 24 -4.76 -17.23 -9.91
N VAL A 25 -3.79 -18.16 -9.84
CA VAL A 25 -2.46 -17.90 -9.27
C VAL A 25 -1.39 -18.53 -10.15
N VAL A 26 -0.32 -17.75 -10.37
CA VAL A 26 0.93 -18.23 -11.00
C VAL A 26 2.09 -17.85 -10.09
N ASP A 27 2.76 -18.84 -9.50
CA ASP A 27 3.92 -18.65 -8.61
C ASP A 27 5.04 -19.61 -9.01
N GLY A 28 5.95 -19.15 -9.84
CA GLY A 28 6.97 -19.98 -10.47
C GLY A 28 6.36 -21.11 -11.30
N PRO A 29 6.63 -22.39 -10.94
CA PRO A 29 6.05 -23.55 -11.67
C PRO A 29 4.61 -23.85 -11.23
N LEU A 30 4.14 -23.29 -10.10
CA LEU A 30 2.79 -23.52 -9.61
C LEU A 30 1.80 -22.69 -10.42
N ARG A 31 0.77 -23.37 -10.95
CA ARG A 31 -0.39 -22.72 -11.58
C ARG A 31 -1.65 -23.30 -10.98
N LEU A 32 -2.55 -22.43 -10.54
CA LEU A 32 -3.83 -22.82 -9.95
C LEU A 32 -4.97 -22.11 -10.68
N SER A 33 -6.01 -22.83 -10.99
CA SER A 33 -7.31 -22.27 -11.36
C SER A 33 -8.03 -21.73 -10.14
N PHE A 34 -9.11 -20.94 -10.33
CA PHE A 34 -9.95 -20.50 -9.23
C PHE A 34 -10.58 -21.67 -8.48
N THR A 35 -11.02 -22.72 -9.18
CA THR A 35 -11.54 -23.96 -8.57
C THR A 35 -10.50 -24.63 -7.67
N GLU A 36 -9.26 -24.78 -8.14
CA GLU A 36 -8.18 -25.38 -7.36
C GLU A 36 -7.76 -24.50 -6.17
N LEU A 37 -7.65 -23.19 -6.39
CA LEU A 37 -7.33 -22.23 -5.33
C LEU A 37 -8.35 -22.26 -4.21
N VAL A 38 -9.65 -22.20 -4.53
CA VAL A 38 -10.74 -22.27 -3.55
C VAL A 38 -10.73 -23.60 -2.81
N THR A 39 -10.42 -24.71 -3.49
CA THR A 39 -10.26 -26.03 -2.84
C THR A 39 -9.14 -26.00 -1.81
N ARG A 40 -7.97 -25.45 -2.15
CA ARG A 40 -6.84 -25.32 -1.22
C ARG A 40 -7.16 -24.37 -0.05
N ILE A 41 -7.88 -23.28 -0.31
CA ILE A 41 -8.35 -22.36 0.74
C ILE A 41 -9.27 -23.10 1.73
N ARG A 42 -10.18 -23.95 1.25
CA ARG A 42 -11.04 -24.78 2.12
C ARG A 42 -10.25 -25.79 2.94
N CYS A 43 -9.22 -26.42 2.36
CA CYS A 43 -8.34 -27.33 3.11
C CYS A 43 -7.57 -26.55 4.20
N ALA A 44 -7.01 -25.41 3.88
CA ALA A 44 -6.32 -24.56 4.85
C ALA A 44 -7.27 -24.12 5.98
N ALA A 45 -8.50 -23.70 5.66
CA ALA A 45 -9.51 -23.37 6.67
C ALA A 45 -9.82 -24.55 7.60
N GLY A 46 -9.91 -25.77 7.07
CA GLY A 46 -10.06 -27.01 7.86
C GLY A 46 -8.87 -27.24 8.77
N ALA A 47 -7.63 -27.09 8.26
CA ALA A 47 -6.42 -27.25 9.05
C ALA A 47 -6.39 -26.25 10.24
N PHE A 48 -6.75 -24.99 10.03
CA PHE A 48 -6.84 -24.00 11.10
C PHE A 48 -7.89 -24.38 12.15
N ALA A 49 -9.10 -24.79 11.73
CA ALA A 49 -10.16 -25.20 12.63
C ALA A 49 -9.76 -26.46 13.44
N GLU A 50 -9.16 -27.45 12.82
CA GLU A 50 -8.64 -28.67 13.46
C GLU A 50 -7.52 -28.38 14.48
N HIS A 51 -6.78 -27.29 14.28
CA HIS A 51 -5.77 -26.78 15.23
C HIS A 51 -6.33 -25.79 16.26
N GLY A 52 -7.66 -25.72 16.41
CA GLY A 52 -8.33 -24.97 17.45
C GLY A 52 -8.46 -23.45 17.20
N ILE A 53 -8.22 -22.99 15.96
CA ILE A 53 -8.50 -21.60 15.57
C ILE A 53 -10.02 -21.44 15.41
N GLN A 54 -10.57 -20.45 16.10
CA GLN A 54 -11.99 -20.16 16.15
C GLN A 54 -12.29 -18.75 15.58
N LYS A 55 -13.57 -18.49 15.33
CA LYS A 55 -14.05 -17.16 14.92
C LYS A 55 -13.55 -16.07 15.87
N GLY A 56 -12.95 -15.03 15.31
CA GLY A 56 -12.41 -13.89 16.03
C GLY A 56 -10.99 -14.08 16.58
N ASP A 57 -10.44 -15.29 16.51
CA ASP A 57 -9.04 -15.52 16.85
C ASP A 57 -8.12 -14.81 15.87
N ARG A 58 -7.09 -14.16 16.37
CA ARG A 58 -6.10 -13.46 15.56
C ARG A 58 -4.97 -14.41 15.22
N VAL A 59 -4.57 -14.43 13.94
CA VAL A 59 -3.45 -15.23 13.48
C VAL A 59 -2.53 -14.35 12.64
N ALA A 60 -1.25 -14.36 13.00
CA ALA A 60 -0.25 -13.56 12.29
C ALA A 60 0.29 -14.30 11.06
N VAL A 61 0.57 -13.56 9.99
CA VAL A 61 1.28 -14.08 8.82
C VAL A 61 2.51 -13.21 8.57
N TRP A 62 3.69 -13.76 8.82
CA TRP A 62 4.97 -13.11 8.67
C TRP A 62 5.80 -13.80 7.59
N ALA A 63 5.46 -13.52 6.35
CA ALA A 63 6.04 -14.17 5.18
C ALA A 63 5.96 -13.26 3.94
N PRO A 64 6.81 -13.48 2.91
CA PRO A 64 6.75 -12.74 1.65
C PRO A 64 5.52 -13.13 0.82
N ASN A 65 5.27 -12.35 -0.24
CA ASN A 65 4.25 -12.67 -1.23
C ASN A 65 4.50 -14.05 -1.83
N SER A 66 3.50 -14.92 -1.78
CA SER A 66 3.54 -16.26 -2.38
C SER A 66 2.13 -16.83 -2.51
N ALA A 67 1.98 -17.93 -3.26
CA ALA A 67 0.72 -18.68 -3.35
C ALA A 67 0.27 -19.20 -2.00
N GLU A 68 1.19 -19.69 -1.16
CA GLU A 68 0.88 -20.20 0.18
C GLU A 68 0.38 -19.08 1.10
N TRP A 69 0.93 -17.85 0.94
CA TRP A 69 0.42 -16.69 1.68
C TRP A 69 -1.05 -16.41 1.33
N ILE A 70 -1.41 -16.48 0.03
CA ILE A 70 -2.80 -16.30 -0.45
C ILE A 70 -3.70 -17.38 0.17
N ILE A 71 -3.30 -18.65 0.08
CA ILE A 71 -4.06 -19.79 0.60
C ILE A 71 -4.24 -19.66 2.12
N ALA A 72 -3.18 -19.30 2.85
CA ALA A 72 -3.21 -19.14 4.30
C ALA A 72 -4.14 -18.01 4.72
N ALA A 73 -3.99 -16.81 4.12
CA ALA A 73 -4.80 -15.64 4.49
C ALA A 73 -6.29 -15.88 4.27
N PHE A 74 -6.67 -16.41 3.11
CA PHE A 74 -8.08 -16.67 2.83
C PHE A 74 -8.61 -17.93 3.52
N GLY A 75 -7.74 -18.91 3.82
CA GLY A 75 -8.07 -20.01 4.70
C GLY A 75 -8.39 -19.57 6.13
N LEU A 76 -7.57 -18.66 6.70
CA LEU A 76 -7.82 -18.03 8.00
C LEU A 76 -9.16 -17.30 8.04
N LEU A 77 -9.39 -16.42 7.06
CA LEU A 77 -10.64 -15.67 6.95
C LEU A 77 -11.86 -16.60 6.81
N THR A 78 -11.72 -17.70 6.04
CA THR A 78 -12.77 -18.70 5.86
C THR A 78 -13.06 -19.49 7.15
N ALA A 79 -12.05 -19.73 7.98
CA ALA A 79 -12.22 -20.30 9.32
C ALA A 79 -12.82 -19.29 10.32
N GLY A 80 -13.01 -18.02 9.92
CA GLY A 80 -13.53 -16.96 10.75
C GLY A 80 -12.48 -16.22 11.58
N ALA A 81 -11.21 -16.48 11.36
CA ALA A 81 -10.13 -15.82 12.07
C ALA A 81 -9.88 -14.39 11.54
N VAL A 82 -9.21 -13.59 12.34
CA VAL A 82 -8.77 -12.25 12.00
C VAL A 82 -7.32 -12.29 11.51
N LEU A 83 -7.07 -11.80 10.31
CA LEU A 83 -5.74 -11.77 9.71
C LEU A 83 -4.88 -10.64 10.30
N VAL A 84 -3.67 -10.97 10.76
CA VAL A 84 -2.68 -10.00 11.21
C VAL A 84 -1.43 -10.10 10.33
N PRO A 85 -1.35 -9.37 9.23
CA PRO A 85 -0.17 -9.41 8.36
C PRO A 85 0.98 -8.65 8.99
N VAL A 86 2.18 -9.28 9.01
CA VAL A 86 3.38 -8.74 9.64
C VAL A 86 4.42 -8.35 8.58
N ASN A 87 4.99 -7.17 8.73
CA ASN A 87 5.99 -6.63 7.80
C ASN A 87 7.25 -7.51 7.78
N THR A 88 7.60 -8.04 6.62
CA THR A 88 8.77 -8.91 6.42
C THR A 88 10.12 -8.22 6.61
N ARG A 89 10.15 -6.88 6.69
CA ARG A 89 11.36 -6.12 6.99
C ARG A 89 11.55 -5.83 8.48
N PHE A 90 10.57 -6.16 9.31
CA PHE A 90 10.73 -6.06 10.76
C PHE A 90 11.83 -6.99 11.24
N LYS A 91 12.63 -6.51 12.17
CA LYS A 91 13.53 -7.36 12.95
C LYS A 91 12.74 -8.15 13.98
N THR A 92 13.37 -9.16 14.56
CA THR A 92 12.73 -10.09 15.51
C THR A 92 11.98 -9.37 16.64
N GLU A 93 12.56 -8.31 17.22
CA GLU A 93 11.95 -7.56 18.32
C GLU A 93 10.73 -6.74 17.87
N GLU A 94 10.79 -6.12 16.69
CA GLU A 94 9.67 -5.36 16.12
C GLU A 94 8.49 -6.28 15.79
N ALA A 95 8.79 -7.42 15.17
CA ALA A 95 7.76 -8.42 14.85
C ALA A 95 7.17 -9.04 16.11
N ALA A 96 8.01 -9.34 17.12
CA ALA A 96 7.57 -9.87 18.41
C ALA A 96 6.64 -8.89 19.15
N ASP A 97 6.91 -7.57 19.09
CA ASP A 97 6.02 -6.53 19.64
C ASP A 97 4.65 -6.56 18.96
N VAL A 98 4.62 -6.58 17.62
CA VAL A 98 3.37 -6.60 16.84
C VAL A 98 2.59 -7.90 17.08
N ILE A 99 3.22 -9.07 17.00
CA ILE A 99 2.59 -10.37 17.21
C ILE A 99 2.06 -10.48 18.64
N GLY A 100 2.86 -10.08 19.63
CA GLY A 100 2.46 -10.10 21.05
C GLY A 100 1.27 -9.21 21.33
N ARG A 101 1.30 -7.93 20.89
CA ARG A 101 0.20 -6.99 21.09
C ARG A 101 -1.05 -7.33 20.28
N SER A 102 -0.90 -7.99 19.14
CA SER A 102 -2.06 -8.47 18.41
C SER A 102 -2.80 -9.58 19.19
N GLY A 103 -2.16 -10.23 20.16
CA GLY A 103 -2.68 -11.39 20.84
C GLY A 103 -2.89 -12.56 19.89
N ALA A 104 -2.03 -12.70 18.89
CA ALA A 104 -2.13 -13.77 17.90
C ALA A 104 -1.98 -15.16 18.54
N LYS A 105 -2.89 -16.06 18.23
CA LYS A 105 -2.86 -17.45 18.71
C LYS A 105 -1.83 -18.32 18.01
N ALA A 106 -1.43 -17.95 16.82
CA ALA A 106 -0.37 -18.59 16.04
C ALA A 106 0.26 -17.58 15.07
N VAL A 107 1.44 -17.90 14.58
CA VAL A 107 2.10 -17.16 13.51
C VAL A 107 2.54 -18.12 12.40
N LEU A 108 2.18 -17.81 11.17
CA LEU A 108 2.70 -18.46 9.98
C LEU A 108 3.94 -17.73 9.50
N VAL A 109 5.01 -18.45 9.24
CA VAL A 109 6.29 -17.91 8.81
C VAL A 109 6.82 -18.65 7.58
N GLN A 110 7.61 -17.98 6.78
CA GLN A 110 8.48 -18.64 5.79
C GLN A 110 9.93 -18.39 6.19
N GLN A 111 10.57 -19.44 6.73
CA GLN A 111 11.95 -19.36 7.16
C GLN A 111 12.93 -19.08 6.02
N GLY A 112 14.05 -18.42 6.34
CA GLY A 112 15.16 -18.19 5.40
C GLY A 112 14.92 -17.12 4.34
N PHE A 113 13.77 -16.43 4.34
CA PHE A 113 13.53 -15.34 3.38
C PHE A 113 14.50 -14.17 3.62
N LEU A 114 15.23 -13.78 2.59
CA LEU A 114 16.33 -12.77 2.66
C LEU A 114 17.38 -13.08 3.71
N GLY A 115 17.60 -14.37 4.00
CA GLY A 115 18.58 -14.83 4.98
C GLY A 115 18.20 -14.56 6.44
N GLN A 116 16.91 -14.30 6.73
CA GLN A 116 16.42 -14.07 8.09
C GLN A 116 15.67 -15.28 8.61
N ASP A 117 15.89 -15.58 9.88
CA ASP A 117 15.09 -16.54 10.65
C ASP A 117 13.95 -15.76 11.34
N TYR A 118 12.72 -16.13 11.03
CA TYR A 118 11.53 -15.53 11.59
C TYR A 118 11.18 -16.19 12.92
N ALA A 119 11.74 -15.68 14.01
CA ALA A 119 11.50 -16.18 15.36
C ALA A 119 10.29 -15.48 15.98
N ALA A 120 9.25 -16.26 16.28
CA ALA A 120 8.07 -15.76 16.99
C ALA A 120 8.37 -15.47 18.47
N PRO A 121 7.54 -14.63 19.13
CA PRO A 121 7.59 -14.46 20.58
C PRO A 121 7.41 -15.79 21.31
N ALA A 122 8.03 -15.92 22.47
CA ALA A 122 7.86 -17.12 23.31
C ALA A 122 6.38 -17.38 23.62
N GLY A 123 5.96 -18.63 23.44
CA GLY A 123 4.59 -19.07 23.74
C GLY A 123 3.59 -18.90 22.57
N VAL A 124 3.97 -18.32 21.43
CA VAL A 124 3.13 -18.28 20.22
C VAL A 124 3.52 -19.45 19.31
N PRO A 125 2.62 -20.38 18.99
CA PRO A 125 2.88 -21.48 18.06
C PRO A 125 3.32 -20.96 16.69
N VAL A 126 4.37 -21.57 16.14
CA VAL A 126 4.92 -21.23 14.81
C VAL A 126 4.50 -22.32 13.81
N ILE A 127 3.95 -21.92 12.69
CA ILE A 127 3.59 -22.79 11.58
C ILE A 127 4.46 -22.39 10.38
N ASP A 128 5.22 -23.33 9.84
CA ASP A 128 5.96 -23.07 8.60
C ASP A 128 4.98 -23.06 7.42
N LEU A 129 4.96 -21.95 6.71
CA LEU A 129 4.07 -21.71 5.56
C LEU A 129 4.38 -22.68 4.39
N LYS A 130 5.60 -23.20 4.32
CA LYS A 130 6.04 -24.15 3.28
C LYS A 130 5.87 -25.62 3.71
N SER A 131 5.35 -25.88 4.91
CA SER A 131 4.98 -27.23 5.34
C SER A 131 3.68 -27.71 4.70
N ASP A 132 3.34 -28.99 4.91
CA ASP A 132 2.08 -29.56 4.45
C ASP A 132 0.85 -29.09 5.26
N PHE A 133 1.04 -28.18 6.23
CA PHE A 133 -0.02 -27.73 7.13
C PHE A 133 -1.25 -27.23 6.36
N LEU A 134 -1.07 -26.38 5.35
CA LEU A 134 -2.19 -25.78 4.60
C LEU A 134 -2.99 -26.81 3.79
N SER A 135 -2.41 -27.98 3.52
CA SER A 135 -3.04 -29.07 2.77
C SER A 135 -3.51 -30.23 3.68
N SER A 136 -3.15 -30.22 4.96
CA SER A 136 -3.42 -31.34 5.89
C SER A 136 -4.86 -31.40 6.37
N GLY A 137 -5.59 -30.26 6.35
CA GLY A 137 -6.96 -30.20 6.85
C GLY A 137 -7.99 -30.81 5.89
N SER A 138 -9.05 -31.39 6.47
CA SER A 138 -10.23 -31.75 5.69
C SER A 138 -10.89 -30.49 5.12
N PRO A 139 -11.40 -30.51 3.87
CA PRO A 139 -12.04 -29.33 3.30
C PRO A 139 -13.13 -28.78 4.22
N PHE A 140 -12.98 -27.52 4.61
CA PHE A 140 -13.88 -26.84 5.53
C PHE A 140 -15.31 -26.84 4.99
N LYS A 141 -16.20 -27.53 5.68
CA LYS A 141 -17.58 -27.72 5.26
C LYS A 141 -18.57 -26.84 6.03
N GLN A 142 -18.10 -26.15 7.08
CA GLN A 142 -18.97 -25.26 7.84
C GLN A 142 -19.43 -24.12 6.95
N ASP A 143 -20.69 -23.77 7.15
CA ASP A 143 -21.27 -22.59 6.51
C ASP A 143 -20.61 -21.33 7.08
N VAL A 144 -20.09 -20.46 6.20
CA VAL A 144 -19.54 -19.15 6.59
C VAL A 144 -20.65 -18.17 7.02
N SER A 145 -21.92 -18.60 7.01
CA SER A 145 -23.08 -17.81 7.47
C SER A 145 -22.99 -17.35 8.93
N GLY A 146 -22.12 -17.97 9.73
CA GLY A 146 -21.80 -17.50 11.08
C GLY A 146 -20.97 -16.20 11.14
N LEU A 147 -20.41 -15.75 9.98
CA LEU A 147 -19.70 -14.50 9.86
C LEU A 147 -20.66 -13.40 9.37
N THR A 148 -20.39 -12.18 9.80
CA THR A 148 -21.13 -10.98 9.38
C THR A 148 -20.19 -9.97 8.74
N GLY A 149 -20.74 -9.07 7.95
CA GLY A 149 -19.96 -7.99 7.34
C GLY A 149 -19.30 -7.05 8.35
N THR A 150 -19.76 -7.04 9.60
CA THR A 150 -19.22 -6.21 10.69
C THR A 150 -18.15 -6.92 11.53
N ASP A 151 -17.95 -8.22 11.34
CA ASP A 151 -16.83 -8.93 11.97
C ASP A 151 -15.50 -8.38 11.43
N ILE A 152 -14.49 -8.27 12.30
CA ILE A 152 -13.16 -7.79 11.91
C ILE A 152 -12.50 -8.81 10.99
N SER A 153 -12.05 -8.36 9.83
CA SER A 153 -11.34 -9.20 8.86
C SER A 153 -9.83 -9.15 9.06
N ASP A 154 -9.31 -7.98 9.36
CA ASP A 154 -7.86 -7.78 9.46
C ASP A 154 -7.49 -6.69 10.46
N ILE A 155 -6.25 -6.79 10.95
CA ILE A 155 -5.61 -5.79 11.81
C ILE A 155 -4.24 -5.49 11.21
N ILE A 156 -4.09 -4.32 10.59
CA ILE A 156 -2.83 -3.92 9.97
C ILE A 156 -2.14 -2.90 10.88
N PHE A 157 -0.90 -3.23 11.28
CA PHE A 157 -0.10 -2.35 12.13
C PHE A 157 0.60 -1.29 11.29
N THR A 158 0.32 -0.02 11.61
CA THR A 158 0.92 1.16 10.96
C THR A 158 1.96 1.79 11.86
N SER A 159 3.04 2.31 11.27
CA SER A 159 4.01 3.15 11.98
C SER A 159 3.35 4.49 12.31
N GLY A 160 2.74 4.59 13.48
CA GLY A 160 2.13 5.82 13.96
C GLY A 160 3.12 6.98 14.10
N THR A 161 2.59 8.18 14.33
CA THR A 161 3.37 9.42 14.59
C THR A 161 4.20 9.33 15.88
N THR A 162 3.86 8.43 16.79
CA THR A 162 4.49 8.22 18.10
C THR A 162 5.62 7.19 18.11
N GLY A 163 5.98 6.62 16.96
CA GLY A 163 7.08 5.67 16.82
C GLY A 163 6.71 4.20 17.06
N ARG A 164 5.67 3.88 17.83
CA ARG A 164 5.21 2.50 18.05
C ARG A 164 4.04 2.17 17.14
N PRO A 165 4.09 1.07 16.32
CA PRO A 165 3.01 0.74 15.41
C PRO A 165 1.67 0.53 16.13
N LYS A 166 0.57 1.04 15.55
CA LYS A 166 -0.82 0.87 16.06
C LYS A 166 -1.58 -0.04 15.11
N GLY A 167 -2.37 -0.97 15.63
CA GLY A 167 -3.13 -1.95 14.85
C GLY A 167 -4.51 -1.40 14.43
N ALA A 168 -4.66 -0.93 13.21
CA ALA A 168 -5.93 -0.47 12.66
C ALA A 168 -6.84 -1.66 12.32
N ARG A 169 -8.07 -1.67 12.86
CA ARG A 169 -9.05 -2.76 12.68
C ARG A 169 -10.01 -2.42 11.54
N MET A 170 -10.14 -3.33 10.58
CA MET A 170 -11.09 -3.22 9.48
C MET A 170 -12.02 -4.43 9.45
N ASN A 171 -13.27 -4.24 9.02
CA ASN A 171 -14.23 -5.32 8.88
C ASN A 171 -14.41 -5.77 7.42
N HIS A 172 -15.09 -6.90 7.23
CA HIS A 172 -15.30 -7.48 5.90
C HIS A 172 -16.04 -6.55 4.95
N ARG A 173 -17.16 -5.95 5.39
CA ARG A 173 -18.02 -5.09 4.56
C ARG A 173 -17.31 -3.84 4.08
N GLN A 174 -16.54 -3.18 4.97
CA GLN A 174 -15.72 -2.02 4.62
C GLN A 174 -14.76 -2.37 3.48
N THR A 175 -14.02 -3.46 3.64
CA THR A 175 -13.04 -3.92 2.67
C THR A 175 -13.69 -4.25 1.32
N LEU A 176 -14.75 -5.04 1.29
CA LEU A 176 -15.41 -5.43 0.04
C LEU A 176 -15.94 -4.22 -0.73
N ARG A 177 -16.69 -3.33 -0.06
CA ARG A 177 -17.28 -2.16 -0.71
C ARG A 177 -16.19 -1.24 -1.31
N MET A 178 -15.16 -0.98 -0.55
CA MET A 178 -14.09 -0.08 -0.93
C MET A 178 -13.28 -0.58 -2.13
N TYR A 179 -12.99 -1.89 -2.14
CA TYR A 179 -12.15 -2.46 -3.20
C TYR A 179 -12.95 -2.91 -4.43
N GLU A 180 -14.28 -3.00 -4.34
CA GLU A 180 -15.17 -3.07 -5.49
C GLU A 180 -15.11 -1.77 -6.31
N GLU A 181 -15.20 -0.59 -5.66
CA GLU A 181 -15.03 0.71 -6.31
C GLU A 181 -13.61 0.84 -6.88
N TRP A 182 -12.58 0.51 -6.09
CA TRP A 182 -11.19 0.55 -6.54
C TRP A 182 -10.96 -0.30 -7.80
N ALA A 183 -11.44 -1.53 -7.80
CA ALA A 183 -11.28 -2.45 -8.94
C ALA A 183 -11.96 -1.92 -10.21
N THR A 184 -13.12 -1.26 -10.06
CA THR A 184 -13.83 -0.60 -11.16
C THR A 184 -13.01 0.57 -11.71
N LEU A 185 -12.54 1.46 -10.85
CA LEU A 185 -11.81 2.67 -11.25
C LEU A 185 -10.42 2.36 -11.81
N ALA A 186 -9.75 1.34 -11.26
CA ALA A 186 -8.46 0.86 -11.76
C ALA A 186 -8.59 0.08 -13.07
N ASP A 187 -9.80 -0.09 -13.58
CA ASP A 187 -10.11 -0.84 -14.79
C ASP A 187 -9.60 -2.29 -14.74
N LEU A 188 -9.67 -2.91 -13.54
CA LEU A 188 -9.31 -4.31 -13.37
C LEU A 188 -10.41 -5.20 -13.94
N ARG A 189 -10.05 -6.12 -14.85
CA ARG A 189 -10.97 -6.93 -15.62
C ARG A 189 -10.74 -8.42 -15.40
N GLU A 190 -11.75 -9.21 -15.70
CA GLU A 190 -11.60 -10.66 -15.80
C GLU A 190 -10.53 -11.02 -16.84
N GLY A 191 -9.65 -11.95 -16.50
CA GLY A 191 -8.52 -12.37 -17.33
C GLY A 191 -7.30 -11.44 -17.31
N ASP A 192 -7.34 -10.32 -16.60
CA ASP A 192 -6.12 -9.54 -16.34
C ASP A 192 -5.10 -10.37 -15.58
N ARG A 193 -3.83 -10.09 -15.87
CA ARG A 193 -2.69 -10.72 -15.20
C ARG A 193 -1.99 -9.66 -14.35
N TYR A 194 -2.19 -9.77 -13.03
CA TYR A 194 -1.75 -8.76 -12.07
C TYR A 194 -0.44 -9.17 -11.42
N LEU A 195 0.66 -8.47 -11.72
CA LEU A 195 1.94 -8.69 -11.08
C LEU A 195 1.97 -8.03 -9.69
N MET A 196 1.99 -8.85 -8.65
CA MET A 196 1.81 -8.47 -7.24
C MET A 196 3.16 -8.11 -6.59
N ILE A 197 3.70 -6.94 -6.90
CA ILE A 197 4.96 -6.45 -6.30
C ILE A 197 4.72 -5.79 -4.93
N ASN A 198 3.52 -5.28 -4.69
CA ASN A 198 3.18 -4.66 -3.41
C ASN A 198 3.09 -5.73 -2.32
N PRO A 199 3.72 -5.52 -1.14
CA PRO A 199 3.71 -6.52 -0.08
C PRO A 199 2.30 -6.84 0.42
N TYR A 200 2.00 -8.12 0.65
CA TYR A 200 0.69 -8.55 1.17
C TYR A 200 0.45 -8.17 2.63
N PHE A 201 1.49 -7.81 3.36
CA PHE A 201 1.33 -7.23 4.69
C PHE A 201 0.86 -5.77 4.68
N HIS A 202 0.76 -5.14 3.53
CA HIS A 202 0.27 -3.78 3.36
C HIS A 202 -1.09 -3.77 2.66
N THR A 203 -1.93 -2.80 3.01
CA THR A 203 -3.27 -2.62 2.42
C THR A 203 -3.26 -2.67 0.89
N PHE A 204 -2.26 -2.05 0.26
CA PHE A 204 -2.17 -2.03 -1.20
C PHE A 204 -1.99 -3.44 -1.80
N GLY A 205 -1.11 -4.28 -1.22
CA GLY A 205 -0.93 -5.66 -1.69
C GLY A 205 -2.11 -6.56 -1.33
N LEU A 206 -2.56 -6.53 -0.07
CA LEU A 206 -3.65 -7.37 0.40
C LEU A 206 -4.98 -7.03 -0.26
N LYS A 207 -5.37 -5.75 -0.21
CA LYS A 207 -6.74 -5.36 -0.57
C LYS A 207 -6.86 -4.95 -2.03
N ALA A 208 -6.05 -4.00 -2.50
CA ALA A 208 -6.04 -3.61 -3.91
C ALA A 208 -5.43 -4.68 -4.83
N GLY A 209 -4.57 -5.55 -4.28
CA GLY A 209 -4.05 -6.72 -4.98
C GLY A 209 -5.02 -7.90 -4.89
N LEU A 210 -4.99 -8.63 -3.79
CA LEU A 210 -5.65 -9.92 -3.67
C LEU A 210 -7.19 -9.82 -3.67
N ILE A 211 -7.77 -8.97 -2.81
CA ILE A 211 -9.24 -8.82 -2.75
C ILE A 211 -9.81 -8.36 -4.10
N ALA A 212 -9.20 -7.34 -4.71
CA ALA A 212 -9.64 -6.84 -6.01
C ALA A 212 -9.53 -7.92 -7.11
N SER A 213 -8.49 -8.76 -7.09
CA SER A 213 -8.34 -9.87 -8.06
C SER A 213 -9.43 -10.93 -7.90
N PHE A 214 -9.80 -11.31 -6.68
CA PHE A 214 -10.94 -12.21 -6.45
C PHE A 214 -12.28 -11.58 -6.86
N LEU A 215 -12.44 -10.28 -6.69
CA LEU A 215 -13.65 -9.57 -7.13
C LEU A 215 -13.81 -9.62 -8.66
N ARG A 216 -12.73 -9.54 -9.42
CA ARG A 216 -12.74 -9.41 -10.89
C ARG A 216 -12.32 -10.66 -11.67
N GLY A 217 -11.80 -11.71 -11.04
CA GLY A 217 -11.28 -12.89 -11.75
C GLY A 217 -9.95 -12.62 -12.44
N ALA A 218 -9.10 -11.80 -11.85
CA ALA A 218 -7.76 -11.55 -12.36
C ALA A 218 -6.75 -12.57 -11.82
N THR A 219 -5.81 -12.99 -12.67
CA THR A 219 -4.71 -13.90 -12.29
C THR A 219 -3.72 -13.16 -11.40
N MET A 220 -3.42 -13.69 -10.24
CA MET A 220 -2.48 -13.16 -9.26
C MET A 220 -1.08 -13.74 -9.47
N LEU A 221 -0.08 -12.89 -9.70
CA LEU A 221 1.32 -13.31 -9.85
C LEU A 221 2.16 -12.71 -8.71
N PRO A 222 2.37 -13.43 -7.59
CA PRO A 222 3.13 -12.94 -6.45
C PRO A 222 4.60 -12.74 -6.77
N VAL A 223 5.17 -11.64 -6.28
CA VAL A 223 6.61 -11.34 -6.34
C VAL A 223 7.12 -11.19 -4.91
N ALA A 224 7.95 -12.12 -4.47
CA ALA A 224 8.46 -12.16 -3.09
C ALA A 224 9.40 -10.99 -2.76
N ALA A 225 10.25 -10.62 -3.72
CA ALA A 225 11.19 -9.50 -3.60
C ALA A 225 11.25 -8.75 -4.93
N PHE A 226 11.28 -7.42 -4.84
CA PHE A 226 11.37 -6.57 -6.03
C PHE A 226 12.77 -6.65 -6.64
N ASP A 227 12.81 -6.99 -7.92
CA ASP A 227 13.96 -6.91 -8.80
C ASP A 227 13.46 -6.47 -10.18
N ILE A 228 13.96 -5.37 -10.72
CA ILE A 228 13.45 -4.80 -11.98
C ILE A 228 13.70 -5.71 -13.18
N VAL A 229 14.83 -6.42 -13.21
CA VAL A 229 15.12 -7.35 -14.30
C VAL A 229 14.11 -8.48 -14.31
N ARG A 230 13.85 -9.06 -13.13
CA ARG A 230 12.85 -10.11 -12.97
C ARG A 230 11.43 -9.64 -13.26
N VAL A 231 11.08 -8.40 -12.88
CA VAL A 231 9.77 -7.79 -13.21
C VAL A 231 9.60 -7.71 -14.72
N VAL A 232 10.60 -7.23 -15.46
CA VAL A 232 10.54 -7.12 -16.94
C VAL A 232 10.41 -8.49 -17.60
N GLU A 233 11.18 -9.49 -17.14
CA GLU A 233 11.07 -10.87 -17.62
C GLU A 233 9.66 -11.44 -17.41
N LEU A 234 9.07 -11.23 -16.23
CA LEU A 234 7.71 -11.67 -15.91
C LEU A 234 6.65 -10.94 -16.75
N VAL A 235 6.82 -9.64 -16.99
CA VAL A 235 5.91 -8.88 -17.85
C VAL A 235 5.86 -9.49 -19.24
N GLU A 236 7.01 -9.79 -19.82
CA GLU A 236 7.11 -10.40 -21.17
C GLU A 236 6.60 -11.85 -21.16
N ALA A 237 7.13 -12.71 -20.29
CA ALA A 237 6.87 -14.14 -20.27
C ALA A 237 5.42 -14.48 -19.89
N GLU A 238 4.88 -13.80 -18.88
CA GLU A 238 3.55 -14.04 -18.34
C GLU A 238 2.50 -13.05 -18.90
N ARG A 239 2.90 -12.18 -19.84
CA ARG A 239 1.98 -11.22 -20.49
C ARG A 239 1.19 -10.39 -19.50
N ILE A 240 1.90 -9.81 -18.52
CA ILE A 240 1.29 -8.99 -17.46
C ILE A 240 0.53 -7.80 -18.04
N THR A 241 -0.67 -7.57 -17.57
CA THR A 241 -1.54 -6.48 -18.03
C THR A 241 -1.74 -5.38 -16.97
N MET A 242 -1.60 -5.74 -15.69
CA MET A 242 -1.83 -4.85 -14.54
C MET A 242 -0.59 -4.80 -13.65
N LEU A 243 -0.05 -3.59 -13.42
CA LEU A 243 1.15 -3.39 -12.61
C LEU A 243 1.06 -2.14 -11.73
N PRO A 244 0.30 -2.17 -10.64
CA PRO A 244 0.27 -1.11 -9.63
C PRO A 244 1.50 -1.13 -8.74
N GLY A 245 2.00 0.06 -8.38
CA GLY A 245 3.12 0.17 -7.46
C GLY A 245 3.49 1.60 -7.09
N PRO A 246 4.47 1.77 -6.20
CA PRO A 246 4.95 3.08 -5.80
C PRO A 246 5.65 3.80 -6.97
N PRO A 247 5.86 5.13 -6.88
CA PRO A 247 6.56 5.91 -7.90
C PRO A 247 7.93 5.34 -8.28
N THR A 248 8.65 4.75 -7.32
CA THR A 248 9.96 4.11 -7.54
C THR A 248 9.92 2.95 -8.54
N LEU A 249 8.83 2.20 -8.61
CA LEU A 249 8.62 1.19 -9.63
C LEU A 249 8.66 1.82 -11.03
N TYR A 250 7.88 2.88 -11.22
CA TYR A 250 7.75 3.53 -12.54
C TYR A 250 9.04 4.21 -12.98
N HIS A 251 9.81 4.78 -12.06
CA HIS A 251 11.17 5.23 -12.35
C HIS A 251 12.04 4.09 -12.89
N SER A 252 11.96 2.91 -12.28
CA SER A 252 12.70 1.74 -12.75
C SER A 252 12.23 1.25 -14.12
N LEU A 253 10.91 1.23 -14.38
CA LEU A 253 10.35 0.87 -15.69
C LEU A 253 10.75 1.86 -16.79
N LEU A 254 10.78 3.16 -16.49
CA LEU A 254 11.24 4.20 -17.41
C LEU A 254 12.71 4.08 -17.78
N ALA A 255 13.52 3.46 -16.91
CA ALA A 255 14.94 3.21 -17.16
C ALA A 255 15.20 1.92 -17.98
N VAL A 256 14.19 1.08 -18.23
CA VAL A 256 14.33 -0.15 -19.03
C VAL A 256 14.69 0.21 -20.47
N PRO A 257 15.81 -0.34 -21.03
CA PRO A 257 16.24 0.02 -22.37
C PRO A 257 15.27 -0.44 -23.46
N ASP A 258 14.77 -1.67 -23.36
CA ASP A 258 13.81 -2.26 -24.33
C ASP A 258 12.38 -2.21 -23.75
N LYS A 259 11.68 -1.15 -24.06
CA LYS A 259 10.28 -0.97 -23.67
C LYS A 259 9.29 -1.88 -24.42
N GLY A 260 9.72 -2.53 -25.49
CA GLY A 260 8.92 -3.53 -26.20
C GLY A 260 8.52 -4.70 -25.29
N LYS A 261 9.37 -5.04 -24.33
CA LYS A 261 9.08 -6.07 -23.30
C LYS A 261 7.91 -5.71 -22.37
N LEU A 262 7.56 -4.44 -22.29
CA LEU A 262 6.48 -3.92 -21.44
C LEU A 262 5.15 -3.78 -22.20
N ALA A 263 5.08 -4.14 -23.48
CA ALA A 263 3.97 -3.84 -24.39
C ALA A 263 2.61 -4.40 -23.96
N THR A 264 2.57 -5.39 -23.07
CA THR A 264 1.32 -5.97 -22.55
C THR A 264 0.71 -5.21 -21.38
N LEU A 265 1.48 -4.32 -20.76
CA LEU A 265 0.99 -3.50 -19.65
C LEU A 265 -0.13 -2.57 -20.12
N ARG A 266 -1.29 -2.65 -19.49
CA ARG A 266 -2.48 -1.90 -19.85
C ARG A 266 -2.89 -0.92 -18.77
N ALA A 267 -2.86 -1.35 -17.50
CA ALA A 267 -3.31 -0.57 -16.37
C ALA A 267 -2.26 -0.50 -15.27
N GLY A 268 -2.10 0.68 -14.72
CA GLY A 268 -1.22 0.97 -13.60
C GLY A 268 -1.90 1.85 -12.57
N VAL A 269 -1.50 1.70 -11.33
CA VAL A 269 -1.93 2.56 -10.23
C VAL A 269 -0.69 2.99 -9.47
N THR A 270 -0.46 4.28 -9.36
CA THR A 270 0.64 4.81 -8.55
C THR A 270 0.09 5.57 -7.35
N GLY A 271 0.74 5.43 -6.22
CA GLY A 271 0.27 6.00 -4.95
C GLY A 271 1.18 5.62 -3.80
N ALA A 272 0.69 5.77 -2.58
CA ALA A 272 1.38 5.49 -1.32
C ALA A 272 2.60 6.39 -1.03
N ALA A 273 2.96 7.30 -1.93
CA ALA A 273 4.02 8.30 -1.77
C ALA A 273 3.71 9.53 -2.63
N ASP A 274 4.46 10.61 -2.43
CA ASP A 274 4.36 11.80 -3.27
C ASP A 274 4.76 11.46 -4.72
N ILE A 275 3.95 11.89 -5.68
CA ILE A 275 4.11 11.57 -7.09
C ILE A 275 4.48 12.85 -7.85
N PRO A 276 5.70 12.96 -8.39
CA PRO A 276 6.06 14.10 -9.23
C PRO A 276 5.22 14.15 -10.50
N VAL A 277 4.73 15.34 -10.86
CA VAL A 277 3.96 15.56 -12.11
C VAL A 277 4.72 15.05 -13.32
N GLU A 278 6.03 15.34 -13.38
CA GLU A 278 6.90 14.90 -14.46
C GLU A 278 6.99 13.37 -14.58
N LEU A 279 6.95 12.65 -13.46
CA LEU A 279 6.90 11.18 -13.49
C LEU A 279 5.62 10.68 -14.15
N VAL A 280 4.47 11.25 -13.81
CA VAL A 280 3.18 10.85 -14.41
C VAL A 280 3.17 11.14 -15.92
N ARG A 281 3.71 12.31 -16.33
CA ARG A 281 3.87 12.65 -17.75
C ARG A 281 4.72 11.60 -18.48
N ARG A 282 5.87 11.27 -17.93
CA ARG A 282 6.76 10.27 -18.54
C ARG A 282 6.15 8.89 -18.60
N ILE A 283 5.40 8.47 -17.56
CA ILE A 283 4.67 7.21 -17.59
C ILE A 283 3.68 7.20 -18.75
N HIS A 284 2.92 8.29 -18.93
CA HIS A 284 1.94 8.43 -20.00
C HIS A 284 2.60 8.41 -21.39
N ASP A 285 3.71 9.10 -21.57
CA ASP A 285 4.33 9.28 -22.87
C ASP A 285 5.23 8.11 -23.30
N GLU A 286 5.88 7.43 -22.32
CA GLU A 286 6.93 6.46 -22.58
C GLU A 286 6.53 5.01 -22.26
N LEU A 287 5.45 4.77 -21.51
CA LEU A 287 4.99 3.42 -21.12
C LEU A 287 3.61 3.12 -21.71
N PRO A 288 3.27 1.84 -21.95
CA PRO A 288 2.07 1.47 -22.72
C PRO A 288 0.76 1.51 -21.92
N PHE A 289 0.72 2.15 -20.76
CA PHE A 289 -0.48 2.19 -19.92
C PHE A 289 -1.61 2.97 -20.60
N GLN A 290 -2.76 2.30 -20.78
CA GLN A 290 -4.00 2.91 -21.25
C GLN A 290 -4.74 3.58 -20.09
N THR A 291 -4.64 2.97 -18.89
CA THR A 291 -5.20 3.49 -17.64
C THR A 291 -4.07 3.69 -16.64
N LEU A 292 -3.88 4.93 -16.22
CA LEU A 292 -3.02 5.26 -15.09
C LEU A 292 -3.87 5.96 -14.03
N MET A 293 -4.02 5.34 -12.88
CA MET A 293 -4.79 5.87 -11.76
C MET A 293 -3.85 6.36 -10.66
N THR A 294 -4.24 7.45 -10.02
CA THR A 294 -3.66 7.91 -8.76
C THR A 294 -4.72 7.98 -7.68
N GLY A 295 -4.31 8.03 -6.43
CA GLY A 295 -5.23 8.14 -5.32
C GLY A 295 -4.54 8.40 -3.99
N TYR A 296 -5.35 8.79 -3.03
CA TYR A 296 -4.95 8.97 -1.66
C TYR A 296 -5.72 8.02 -0.75
N GLY A 297 -5.01 7.43 0.18
CA GLY A 297 -5.57 6.53 1.17
C GLY A 297 -4.58 6.22 2.28
N LEU A 298 -5.09 5.69 3.37
CA LEU A 298 -4.31 5.31 4.54
C LEU A 298 -4.92 4.04 5.16
N THR A 299 -4.15 3.33 5.96
CA THR A 299 -4.62 2.06 6.56
C THR A 299 -5.87 2.28 7.41
N GLU A 300 -5.98 3.43 8.05
CA GLU A 300 -7.07 3.83 8.94
C GLU A 300 -8.37 4.22 8.23
N ALA A 301 -8.34 4.45 6.89
CA ALA A 301 -9.53 4.83 6.11
C ALA A 301 -9.63 4.14 4.74
N GLY A 302 -8.64 3.30 4.38
CA GLY A 302 -8.54 2.69 3.06
C GLY A 302 -8.44 3.72 1.93
N ASN A 303 -9.19 3.56 0.85
CA ASN A 303 -9.24 4.50 -0.26
C ASN A 303 -10.11 5.71 0.11
N VAL A 304 -9.54 6.89 0.11
CA VAL A 304 -10.22 8.15 0.45
C VAL A 304 -10.61 8.90 -0.82
N THR A 305 -9.65 9.10 -1.72
CA THR A 305 -9.89 9.69 -3.04
C THR A 305 -9.18 8.88 -4.12
N LEU A 306 -9.75 8.83 -5.31
CA LEU A 306 -9.21 8.15 -6.48
C LEU A 306 -9.46 9.00 -7.73
N SER A 307 -8.54 8.96 -8.69
CA SER A 307 -8.81 9.49 -10.03
C SER A 307 -9.92 8.68 -10.70
N ARG A 308 -10.58 9.28 -11.68
CA ARG A 308 -11.71 8.68 -12.40
C ARG A 308 -11.33 8.36 -13.84
N PRO A 309 -11.94 7.35 -14.46
CA PRO A 309 -11.84 7.14 -15.89
C PRO A 309 -12.24 8.41 -16.65
N GLY A 310 -11.38 8.87 -17.56
CA GLY A 310 -11.60 10.10 -18.30
C GLY A 310 -11.07 11.39 -17.63
N ASP A 311 -10.49 11.30 -16.45
CA ASP A 311 -9.72 12.42 -15.87
C ASP A 311 -8.62 12.84 -16.82
N SER A 312 -8.39 14.17 -16.92
CA SER A 312 -7.29 14.69 -17.72
C SER A 312 -5.95 14.22 -17.17
N PHE A 313 -4.95 14.15 -18.04
CA PHE A 313 -3.58 13.88 -17.62
C PHE A 313 -3.14 14.81 -16.47
N GLU A 314 -3.47 16.10 -16.57
CA GLU A 314 -3.13 17.11 -15.57
C GLU A 314 -3.81 16.80 -14.21
N ASP A 315 -5.09 16.39 -14.21
CA ASP A 315 -5.79 16.01 -12.99
C ASP A 315 -5.13 14.79 -12.31
N VAL A 316 -4.79 13.76 -13.09
CA VAL A 316 -4.09 12.56 -12.57
C VAL A 316 -2.70 12.91 -12.03
N ALA A 317 -1.99 13.84 -12.70
CA ALA A 317 -0.64 14.22 -12.33
C ALA A 317 -0.57 15.15 -11.11
N THR A 318 -1.58 16.00 -10.91
CA THR A 318 -1.51 17.10 -9.92
C THR A 318 -2.44 16.90 -8.72
N THR A 319 -3.31 15.87 -8.74
CA THR A 319 -4.28 15.62 -7.67
C THR A 319 -4.32 14.15 -7.28
N ALA A 320 -4.90 13.88 -6.13
CA ALA A 320 -5.19 12.52 -5.66
C ALA A 320 -6.63 12.07 -6.04
N GLY A 321 -7.29 12.77 -6.97
CA GLY A 321 -8.62 12.44 -7.47
C GLY A 321 -9.78 12.96 -6.61
N LEU A 322 -10.97 12.46 -6.90
CA LEU A 322 -12.22 12.80 -6.22
C LEU A 322 -12.47 11.87 -5.03
N PRO A 323 -13.21 12.31 -4.00
CA PRO A 323 -13.66 11.44 -2.91
C PRO A 323 -14.34 10.17 -3.44
N CYS A 324 -14.06 9.04 -2.78
CA CYS A 324 -14.75 7.79 -3.03
C CYS A 324 -16.23 7.88 -2.63
N GLU A 325 -17.07 6.99 -3.18
CA GLU A 325 -18.51 6.98 -2.91
C GLU A 325 -18.81 6.83 -1.41
N ASP A 326 -19.68 7.69 -0.88
CA ASP A 326 -20.05 7.75 0.55
C ASP A 326 -18.85 7.92 1.52
N ILE A 327 -17.79 8.55 1.05
CA ILE A 327 -16.68 9.03 1.87
C ILE A 327 -16.71 10.57 1.87
N ASP A 328 -16.96 11.15 3.03
CA ASP A 328 -16.86 12.59 3.25
C ASP A 328 -15.41 12.99 3.47
N VAL A 329 -14.94 13.99 2.74
CA VAL A 329 -13.61 14.59 2.93
C VAL A 329 -13.77 16.08 3.19
N ARG A 330 -13.13 16.59 4.23
CA ARG A 330 -13.13 18.00 4.61
C ARG A 330 -11.72 18.47 4.89
N ILE A 331 -11.44 19.72 4.61
CA ILE A 331 -10.21 20.40 5.02
C ILE A 331 -10.54 21.23 6.27
N ALA A 332 -9.82 20.99 7.35
CA ALA A 332 -9.93 21.75 8.58
C ALA A 332 -9.28 23.16 8.44
N ASP A 333 -9.54 24.05 9.37
CA ASP A 333 -9.01 25.43 9.34
C ASP A 333 -7.47 25.50 9.32
N ASP A 334 -6.81 24.49 9.89
CA ASP A 334 -5.34 24.36 9.89
C ASP A 334 -4.80 23.62 8.65
N GLY A 335 -5.68 23.29 7.69
CA GLY A 335 -5.32 22.61 6.44
C GLY A 335 -5.32 21.08 6.53
N GLU A 336 -5.64 20.49 7.69
CA GLU A 336 -5.67 19.03 7.84
C GLU A 336 -6.80 18.40 7.04
N VAL A 337 -6.51 17.29 6.35
CA VAL A 337 -7.51 16.46 5.67
C VAL A 337 -8.24 15.62 6.72
N LEU A 338 -9.54 15.80 6.82
CA LEU A 338 -10.43 15.02 7.67
C LEU A 338 -11.29 14.09 6.82
N VAL A 339 -11.47 12.85 7.28
CA VAL A 339 -12.21 11.80 6.55
C VAL A 339 -13.29 11.22 7.42
N ARG A 340 -14.51 11.09 6.87
CA ARG A 340 -15.62 10.41 7.54
C ARG A 340 -16.36 9.51 6.56
N GLY A 341 -16.89 8.40 7.04
CA GLY A 341 -17.68 7.48 6.25
C GLY A 341 -17.40 6.03 6.58
N TYR A 342 -18.00 5.14 5.80
CA TYR A 342 -17.91 3.69 6.03
C TYR A 342 -16.48 3.15 5.98
N GLY A 343 -15.55 3.84 5.29
CA GLY A 343 -14.15 3.44 5.12
C GLY A 343 -13.29 3.62 6.37
N VAL A 344 -13.72 4.46 7.34
CA VAL A 344 -12.96 4.71 8.56
C VAL A 344 -12.88 3.45 9.42
N MET A 345 -11.70 3.15 9.95
CA MET A 345 -11.41 1.97 10.76
C MET A 345 -12.33 1.84 11.97
N GLN A 346 -12.45 0.61 12.51
CA GLN A 346 -13.16 0.34 13.76
C GLN A 346 -12.34 0.71 15.02
N GLY A 347 -11.36 1.59 14.85
CA GLY A 347 -10.42 2.02 15.88
C GLY A 347 -9.15 1.18 15.92
N TYR A 348 -8.21 1.61 16.76
CA TYR A 348 -6.98 0.89 17.03
C TYR A 348 -7.20 -0.26 18.02
N LEU A 349 -6.52 -1.37 17.80
CA LEU A 349 -6.59 -2.55 18.65
C LEU A 349 -6.11 -2.21 20.06
N ASP A 350 -6.96 -2.48 21.06
CA ASP A 350 -6.70 -2.33 22.49
C ASP A 350 -6.12 -0.94 22.89
N ASP A 351 -6.39 0.10 22.06
CA ASP A 351 -5.93 1.48 22.30
C ASP A 351 -7.08 2.48 22.07
N PRO A 352 -8.02 2.56 23.04
CA PRO A 352 -9.14 3.49 22.96
C PRO A 352 -8.70 4.96 23.03
N ALA A 353 -7.60 5.26 23.70
CA ALA A 353 -7.07 6.62 23.81
C ALA A 353 -6.56 7.11 22.45
N ALA A 354 -5.72 6.33 21.77
CA ALA A 354 -5.27 6.65 20.42
C ALA A 354 -6.42 6.66 19.41
N THR A 355 -7.45 5.83 19.61
CA THR A 355 -8.65 5.85 18.76
C THR A 355 -9.41 7.18 18.93
N ALA A 356 -9.62 7.66 20.16
CA ALA A 356 -10.29 8.93 20.44
C ALA A 356 -9.47 10.14 19.99
N GLU A 357 -8.13 10.04 19.96
CA GLU A 357 -7.25 11.07 19.38
C GLU A 357 -7.37 11.12 17.84
N ALA A 358 -7.49 9.95 17.21
CA ALA A 358 -7.55 9.86 15.75
C ALA A 358 -8.95 10.11 15.19
N ILE A 359 -10.01 9.71 15.88
CA ILE A 359 -11.41 9.85 15.45
C ILE A 359 -12.15 10.68 16.47
N ASP A 360 -12.60 11.87 16.05
CA ASP A 360 -13.31 12.80 16.92
C ASP A 360 -14.76 12.35 17.25
N GLY A 361 -15.43 13.12 18.13
CA GLY A 361 -16.80 12.82 18.57
C GLY A 361 -17.87 12.92 17.48
N GLU A 362 -17.55 13.51 16.32
CA GLU A 362 -18.42 13.59 15.14
C GLU A 362 -18.11 12.50 14.10
N GLY A 363 -17.12 11.63 14.38
CA GLY A 363 -16.69 10.53 13.52
C GLY A 363 -15.71 10.92 12.40
N TRP A 364 -15.08 12.10 12.50
CA TRP A 364 -14.03 12.49 11.57
C TRP A 364 -12.68 11.89 12.00
N LEU A 365 -12.05 11.19 11.07
CA LEU A 365 -10.67 10.74 11.21
C LEU A 365 -9.73 11.89 10.88
N HIS A 366 -8.86 12.22 11.81
CA HIS A 366 -7.74 13.16 11.67
C HIS A 366 -6.58 12.42 11.00
N THR A 367 -6.31 12.72 9.73
CA THR A 367 -5.32 11.95 8.94
C THR A 367 -3.87 12.32 9.24
N GLY A 368 -3.65 13.52 9.77
CA GLY A 368 -2.33 14.12 9.93
C GLY A 368 -1.71 14.56 8.60
N ASP A 369 -2.44 14.43 7.49
CA ASP A 369 -2.01 14.91 6.18
C ASP A 369 -2.67 16.27 5.89
N LEU A 370 -1.97 17.16 5.21
CA LEU A 370 -2.44 18.48 4.81
C LEU A 370 -2.85 18.46 3.34
N GLY A 371 -3.96 19.14 3.02
CA GLY A 371 -4.49 19.13 1.68
C GLY A 371 -5.31 20.36 1.33
N ALA A 372 -5.72 20.41 0.07
CA ALA A 372 -6.64 21.43 -0.44
C ALA A 372 -7.47 20.84 -1.58
N PHE A 373 -8.70 21.32 -1.74
CA PHE A 373 -9.49 21.00 -2.92
C PHE A 373 -9.17 21.94 -4.08
N THR A 374 -9.11 21.37 -5.28
CA THR A 374 -9.13 22.15 -6.52
C THR A 374 -10.53 22.71 -6.77
N PRO A 375 -10.69 23.71 -7.69
CA PRO A 375 -12.02 24.18 -8.09
C PRO A 375 -12.92 23.08 -8.68
N SER A 376 -12.33 22.00 -9.21
CA SER A 376 -13.06 20.82 -9.72
C SER A 376 -13.39 19.79 -8.63
N GLY A 377 -13.13 20.07 -7.34
CA GLY A 377 -13.43 19.19 -6.22
C GLY A 377 -12.44 18.03 -6.00
N ARG A 378 -11.30 18.03 -6.70
CA ARG A 378 -10.26 17.01 -6.51
C ARG A 378 -9.36 17.37 -5.33
N LEU A 379 -8.96 16.37 -4.56
CA LEU A 379 -8.05 16.54 -3.44
C LEU A 379 -6.60 16.64 -3.94
N ARG A 380 -5.87 17.64 -3.44
CA ARG A 380 -4.41 17.74 -3.55
C ARG A 380 -3.82 17.58 -2.16
N ILE A 381 -2.91 16.62 -1.99
CA ILE A 381 -2.12 16.49 -0.76
C ILE A 381 -0.91 17.44 -0.88
N VAL A 382 -0.70 18.27 0.14
CA VAL A 382 0.38 19.25 0.17
C VAL A 382 1.51 18.88 1.14
N GLY A 383 1.29 17.85 1.96
CA GLY A 383 2.31 17.33 2.87
C GLY A 383 1.74 16.69 4.11
N ARG A 384 2.62 16.44 5.08
CA ARG A 384 2.25 15.95 6.41
C ARG A 384 2.38 17.04 7.45
N LYS A 385 1.42 17.13 8.34
CA LYS A 385 1.40 18.10 9.45
C LYS A 385 2.67 18.02 10.32
N LYS A 386 3.13 16.79 10.61
CA LYS A 386 4.35 16.54 11.39
C LYS A 386 5.66 16.82 10.67
N ASP A 387 5.66 16.85 9.33
CA ASP A 387 6.85 17.08 8.51
C ASP A 387 7.00 18.56 8.13
N MET A 388 5.95 19.36 8.27
CA MET A 388 5.98 20.81 8.09
C MET A 388 6.95 21.43 9.09
N PHE A 389 7.74 22.41 8.63
CA PHE A 389 8.64 23.18 9.47
C PHE A 389 8.44 24.68 9.29
N ILE A 390 8.80 25.46 10.31
CA ILE A 390 8.52 26.90 10.34
C ILE A 390 9.80 27.69 10.08
N VAL A 391 9.80 28.48 9.02
CA VAL A 391 10.92 29.33 8.61
C VAL A 391 10.53 30.79 8.81
N GLY A 392 11.04 31.43 9.84
CA GLY A 392 10.78 32.85 10.11
C GLY A 392 9.29 33.20 10.22
N GLY A 393 8.47 32.29 10.77
CA GLY A 393 7.02 32.46 10.94
C GLY A 393 6.17 31.95 9.77
N PHE A 394 6.80 31.44 8.69
CA PHE A 394 6.09 30.87 7.54
C PHE A 394 6.16 29.35 7.56
N ASN A 395 5.04 28.69 7.27
CA ASN A 395 4.96 27.25 7.13
C ASN A 395 5.63 26.82 5.82
N ALA A 396 6.64 25.96 5.91
CA ALA A 396 7.30 25.34 4.76
C ALA A 396 6.92 23.85 4.71
N TYR A 397 6.43 23.41 3.57
CA TYR A 397 5.97 22.03 3.35
C TYR A 397 7.02 21.29 2.52
N PRO A 398 7.66 20.24 3.08
CA PRO A 398 8.69 19.47 2.37
C PRO A 398 8.25 18.98 0.99
N ALA A 399 7.05 18.41 0.87
CA ALA A 399 6.57 17.85 -0.39
C ALA A 399 6.49 18.91 -1.52
N GLU A 400 6.12 20.16 -1.20
CA GLU A 400 6.10 21.25 -2.17
C GLU A 400 7.52 21.61 -2.64
N ILE A 401 8.47 21.68 -1.71
CA ILE A 401 9.88 21.98 -2.01
C ILE A 401 10.50 20.84 -2.82
N GLU A 402 10.22 19.59 -2.46
CA GLU A 402 10.65 18.38 -3.17
C GLU A 402 10.11 18.37 -4.60
N GLY A 403 8.84 18.72 -4.80
CA GLY A 403 8.23 18.86 -6.12
C GLY A 403 8.98 19.84 -7.02
N PHE A 404 9.33 21.02 -6.52
CA PHE A 404 10.14 22.00 -7.28
C PHE A 404 11.55 21.48 -7.57
N LEU A 405 12.22 20.84 -6.61
CA LEU A 405 13.57 20.31 -6.85
C LEU A 405 13.58 19.22 -7.93
N LEU A 406 12.53 18.43 -8.03
CA LEU A 406 12.38 17.38 -9.05
C LEU A 406 12.18 17.91 -10.48
N GLU A 407 11.81 19.18 -10.65
CA GLU A 407 11.78 19.83 -11.97
C GLU A 407 13.19 20.11 -12.52
N HIS A 408 14.23 20.06 -11.66
CA HIS A 408 15.59 20.29 -12.11
C HIS A 408 16.14 19.06 -12.86
N PRO A 409 16.68 19.21 -14.10
CA PRO A 409 17.09 18.09 -14.95
C PRO A 409 18.12 17.12 -14.35
N ALA A 410 18.93 17.61 -13.41
CA ALA A 410 19.94 16.79 -12.74
C ALA A 410 19.42 16.04 -11.50
N VAL A 411 18.20 16.31 -11.03
CA VAL A 411 17.63 15.72 -9.83
C VAL A 411 16.79 14.48 -10.19
N ALA A 412 17.17 13.33 -9.64
CA ALA A 412 16.42 12.08 -9.76
C ALA A 412 15.41 11.91 -8.63
N GLN A 413 15.85 12.21 -7.39
CA GLN A 413 15.02 12.14 -6.19
C GLN A 413 15.42 13.26 -5.24
N ALA A 414 14.47 13.74 -4.45
CA ALA A 414 14.71 14.74 -3.41
C ALA A 414 13.90 14.40 -2.15
N ALA A 415 14.49 14.69 -0.99
CA ALA A 415 13.79 14.68 0.29
C ALA A 415 14.21 15.89 1.10
N VAL A 416 13.25 16.58 1.73
CA VAL A 416 13.50 17.81 2.48
C VAL A 416 13.06 17.63 3.93
N ILE A 417 13.91 18.10 4.85
CA ILE A 417 13.59 18.17 6.28
C ILE A 417 13.86 19.58 6.81
N GLY A 418 13.15 19.96 7.89
CA GLY A 418 13.50 21.14 8.66
C GLY A 418 14.68 20.85 9.59
N VAL A 419 15.69 21.74 9.58
CA VAL A 419 16.83 21.71 10.50
C VAL A 419 16.88 23.01 11.31
N PRO A 420 17.39 23.00 12.57
CA PRO A 420 17.46 24.18 13.38
C PRO A 420 18.28 25.31 12.74
N ASP A 421 17.77 26.57 12.87
CA ASP A 421 18.48 27.79 12.49
C ASP A 421 18.33 28.85 13.59
N ALA A 422 19.43 29.47 13.97
CA ALA A 422 19.47 30.41 15.09
C ALA A 422 18.59 31.66 14.89
N ARG A 423 18.35 32.08 13.64
CA ARG A 423 17.60 33.29 13.31
C ARG A 423 16.16 33.03 12.89
N LEU A 424 15.93 31.95 12.12
CA LEU A 424 14.64 31.67 11.50
C LEU A 424 13.86 30.56 12.22
N GLY A 425 14.43 29.99 13.30
CA GLY A 425 13.89 28.84 14.00
C GLY A 425 14.25 27.54 13.31
N GLN A 426 13.78 27.35 12.09
CA GLN A 426 14.18 26.23 11.22
C GLN A 426 14.44 26.72 9.80
N VAL A 427 15.15 25.91 9.01
CA VAL A 427 15.38 26.09 7.55
C VAL A 427 15.37 24.73 6.86
N GLY A 428 15.07 24.71 5.57
CA GLY A 428 15.07 23.49 4.78
C GLY A 428 16.49 22.96 4.53
N LYS A 429 16.67 21.65 4.70
CA LYS A 429 17.82 20.86 4.22
C LYS A 429 17.30 19.84 3.21
N ALA A 430 17.78 19.90 1.98
CA ALA A 430 17.45 18.96 0.92
C ALA A 430 18.52 17.87 0.79
N PHE A 431 18.08 16.62 0.71
CA PHE A 431 18.87 15.45 0.34
C PHE A 431 18.51 15.07 -1.09
N VAL A 432 19.50 15.03 -1.97
CA VAL A 432 19.29 14.92 -3.42
C VAL A 432 20.04 13.74 -4.00
N VAL A 433 19.33 12.91 -4.76
CA VAL A 433 19.92 11.90 -5.62
C VAL A 433 19.97 12.44 -7.03
N VAL A 434 21.16 12.41 -7.66
CA VAL A 434 21.33 12.95 -9.01
C VAL A 434 21.02 11.92 -10.09
N ASN A 435 20.58 12.40 -11.26
CA ASN A 435 20.35 11.55 -12.42
C ASN A 435 21.67 10.99 -12.96
N ALA A 436 21.75 9.67 -13.16
CA ALA A 436 22.90 9.04 -13.78
C ALA A 436 23.14 9.60 -15.20
N GLY A 437 24.40 10.00 -15.48
CA GLY A 437 24.80 10.48 -16.81
C GLY A 437 24.47 11.96 -17.09
N LYS A 438 23.96 12.73 -16.13
CA LYS A 438 23.81 14.18 -16.23
C LYS A 438 25.04 14.92 -15.67
N SER A 439 25.23 16.17 -16.10
CA SER A 439 26.30 17.03 -15.56
C SER A 439 26.15 17.17 -14.06
N ALA A 440 27.26 17.12 -13.33
CA ALA A 440 27.29 17.35 -11.90
C ALA A 440 26.71 18.77 -11.61
N VAL A 441 25.66 18.81 -10.78
CA VAL A 441 25.13 20.06 -10.23
C VAL A 441 25.72 20.24 -8.84
N THR A 442 26.12 21.46 -8.50
CA THR A 442 26.57 21.80 -7.16
C THR A 442 25.43 22.23 -6.25
N SER A 443 25.66 22.17 -4.93
CA SER A 443 24.67 22.67 -3.94
C SER A 443 24.30 24.12 -4.19
N ASP A 444 25.27 24.98 -4.49
CA ASP A 444 25.04 26.40 -4.72
C ASP A 444 24.24 26.66 -6.00
N GLU A 445 24.49 25.91 -7.06
CA GLU A 445 23.71 25.99 -8.30
C GLU A 445 22.26 25.57 -8.09
N LEU A 446 22.01 24.48 -7.35
CA LEU A 446 20.64 24.02 -7.07
C LEU A 446 19.90 24.98 -6.13
N ILE A 447 20.58 25.57 -5.15
CA ILE A 447 20.01 26.62 -4.29
C ILE A 447 19.70 27.88 -5.10
N ALA A 448 20.61 28.31 -5.99
CA ALA A 448 20.39 29.47 -6.87
C ALA A 448 19.20 29.21 -7.80
N TRP A 449 19.14 28.06 -8.43
CA TRP A 449 18.01 27.64 -9.28
C TRP A 449 16.68 27.66 -8.54
N SER A 450 16.68 27.25 -7.28
CA SER A 450 15.50 27.23 -6.42
C SER A 450 15.01 28.64 -6.07
N ARG A 451 15.91 29.62 -5.90
CA ARG A 451 15.55 31.00 -5.59
C ARG A 451 14.71 31.68 -6.66
N ASP A 452 14.87 31.30 -7.90
CA ASP A 452 14.12 31.86 -9.01
C ASP A 452 12.72 31.27 -9.16
N ARG A 453 12.41 30.17 -8.44
CA ARG A 453 11.20 29.36 -8.64
C ARG A 453 10.31 29.23 -7.43
N MET A 454 10.82 29.51 -6.24
CA MET A 454 10.04 29.40 -5.01
C MET A 454 10.28 30.58 -4.06
N ALA A 455 9.33 30.81 -3.17
CA ALA A 455 9.43 31.86 -2.15
C ALA A 455 10.65 31.63 -1.25
N GLY A 456 11.33 32.69 -0.83
CA GLY A 456 12.62 32.61 -0.12
C GLY A 456 12.63 31.75 1.13
N PHE A 457 11.50 31.64 1.85
CA PHE A 457 11.38 30.77 3.01
C PHE A 457 11.31 29.27 2.67
N LYS A 458 10.96 28.92 1.43
CA LYS A 458 10.93 27.54 0.91
C LYS A 458 12.28 27.09 0.36
N VAL A 459 13.16 28.02 -0.02
CA VAL A 459 14.47 27.70 -0.60
C VAL A 459 15.33 26.95 0.42
N PRO A 460 15.78 25.73 0.13
CA PRO A 460 16.67 24.98 1.03
C PRO A 460 17.96 25.78 1.30
N ARG A 461 18.35 25.84 2.56
CA ARG A 461 19.63 26.45 2.97
C ARG A 461 20.80 25.52 2.77
N PHE A 462 20.52 24.21 2.83
CA PHE A 462 21.52 23.17 2.69
C PHE A 462 21.05 22.16 1.65
N VAL A 463 21.98 21.72 0.81
CA VAL A 463 21.77 20.61 -0.14
C VAL A 463 22.88 19.61 0.09
N GLU A 464 22.52 18.36 0.35
CA GLU A 464 23.40 17.23 0.50
C GLU A 464 23.10 16.21 -0.60
N PHE A 465 24.12 15.82 -1.35
CA PHE A 465 23.99 14.78 -2.36
C PHE A 465 24.26 13.42 -1.72
N ILE A 466 23.36 12.47 -2.00
CA ILE A 466 23.42 11.10 -1.49
C ILE A 466 23.19 10.10 -2.61
N ASP A 467 23.67 8.88 -2.44
CA ASP A 467 23.54 7.82 -3.45
C ASP A 467 22.11 7.28 -3.55
N ALA A 468 21.39 7.22 -2.44
CA ALA A 468 20.01 6.77 -2.38
C ALA A 468 19.27 7.32 -1.16
N LEU A 469 17.97 7.60 -1.29
CA LEU A 469 17.11 7.95 -0.16
C LEU A 469 16.79 6.71 0.69
N PRO A 470 16.73 6.83 2.04
CA PRO A 470 16.29 5.75 2.89
C PRO A 470 14.80 5.47 2.68
N LEU A 471 14.47 4.28 2.19
CA LEU A 471 13.08 3.89 1.91
C LEU A 471 12.60 2.83 2.90
N ASN A 472 11.31 2.89 3.24
CA ASN A 472 10.63 1.81 3.96
C ASN A 472 10.25 0.66 3.00
N ALA A 473 9.57 -0.38 3.54
CA ALA A 473 9.16 -1.56 2.78
C ALA A 473 8.18 -1.26 1.63
N THR A 474 7.45 -0.15 1.70
CA THR A 474 6.48 0.27 0.69
C THR A 474 7.04 1.29 -0.29
N GLY A 475 8.38 1.57 -0.24
CA GLY A 475 9.04 2.55 -1.10
C GLY A 475 8.90 4.00 -0.64
N LYS A 476 8.37 4.27 0.56
CA LYS A 476 8.22 5.61 1.12
C LYS A 476 9.51 6.07 1.80
N VAL A 477 9.91 7.32 1.57
CA VAL A 477 11.09 7.94 2.19
C VAL A 477 10.94 8.02 3.72
N MET A 478 11.95 7.53 4.43
CA MET A 478 12.05 7.62 5.89
C MET A 478 12.79 8.88 6.30
N LYS A 479 12.09 10.02 6.39
CA LYS A 479 12.68 11.32 6.74
C LYS A 479 13.37 11.34 8.10
N ASP A 480 12.92 10.52 9.04
CA ASP A 480 13.54 10.40 10.36
C ASP A 480 14.98 9.87 10.31
N ARG A 481 15.35 9.14 9.26
CA ARG A 481 16.72 8.67 9.02
C ARG A 481 17.62 9.70 8.32
N LEU A 482 17.08 10.84 7.93
CA LEU A 482 17.80 11.97 7.33
C LEU A 482 18.10 13.08 8.34
N ARG A 483 17.61 12.95 9.56
CA ARG A 483 17.83 13.89 10.68
C ARG A 483 19.13 13.67 11.41
#